data_64f9e4e66042b32766187ea9d20cb560
#
_entry.id   64f9e4e66042b32766187ea9d20cb560
#
_cell.length_a   1.000
_cell.length_b   1.000
_cell.length_c   1.000
_cell.angle_alpha   90.00
_cell.angle_beta   90.00
_cell.angle_gamma   90.00
#
_symmetry.space_group_name_H-M   'P 1'
#
loop_
_entity.id
_entity.type
_entity.pdbx_description
1 polymer ?
#
loop_
_entity_poly.entity_id
_entity_poly.type
_entity_poly.pdbx_seq_one_letter_code
_entity_poly.pdbx_strand_id
1 'polypeptide(L)'
;MSKSQQPRHLKLGAMVHGVGHGWGEWRHPNAQPNASTSFGFYKQQTELAEAAKFDFVFIADSLHIHAKSSPHYLNRFEPLTILSALAAITSNIGLVATVTVSYTEPYQVARQFSSLDHISGGRAGWNVVTSWLSGTADNFGKAEHPPHAVRYRIAKEHVNAVKGLWDSWEDDAFAYNKQSGEFFTPSKLHALNHKGEFFSVKGPLNIARSRQGQPVIFQAGTSEDGRNFAAENSDAIFVHVESIEEGLAYSQDLKRRAKGFGRDPESLSILPGIRPIVGRDEAEVESRYQQAVELVTVEDAIVALGRPFNDHDFGKYPLDAPFPELGDLGSNSQRGGSDRIKQLAKDEGLTLREVALRFSRPKRDFVGTPEQVADAIQTWFERGASDGFIINSVLPDGLQYFTELVVPVLQQRGLFRTEYTGHTLRDNLGLDVPANRYSVAAEVEDKQEALA
;
A
#
# COMPACT_ATOMS: atom_id res chain seq x y z
N MET A 1 16.12 18.67 -19.36
CA MET A 1 15.12 17.89 -20.10
C MET A 1 13.90 17.71 -19.18
N SER A 2 12.72 18.08 -19.60
CA SER A 2 11.49 17.86 -18.83
C SER A 2 11.31 16.36 -18.58
N LYS A 3 10.95 15.92 -17.36
CA LYS A 3 10.67 14.51 -17.01
C LYS A 3 9.60 13.85 -17.90
N SER A 4 8.81 14.65 -18.63
CA SER A 4 7.79 14.17 -19.61
C SER A 4 8.35 13.42 -20.83
N GLN A 5 9.67 13.29 -20.98
CA GLN A 5 10.32 12.60 -22.10
C GLN A 5 11.01 11.28 -21.71
N GLN A 6 10.98 10.89 -20.43
CA GLN A 6 11.51 9.56 -20.06
C GLN A 6 10.43 8.48 -20.33
N PRO A 7 10.82 7.34 -20.94
CA PRO A 7 9.88 6.23 -21.12
C PRO A 7 9.29 5.81 -19.78
N ARG A 8 7.97 5.55 -19.73
CA ARG A 8 7.32 4.98 -18.56
C ARG A 8 7.95 3.64 -18.24
N HIS A 9 8.35 3.44 -16.99
CA HIS A 9 8.81 2.15 -16.50
C HIS A 9 7.78 1.56 -15.55
N LEU A 10 7.59 0.23 -15.67
CA LEU A 10 6.77 -0.56 -14.76
C LEU A 10 7.30 -0.43 -13.32
N LYS A 11 6.39 -0.32 -12.36
CA LYS A 11 6.72 -0.29 -10.92
C LYS A 11 6.30 -1.62 -10.29
N LEU A 12 7.17 -2.22 -9.50
CA LEU A 12 6.89 -3.49 -8.83
C LEU A 12 7.07 -3.35 -7.31
N GLY A 13 6.03 -3.68 -6.57
CA GLY A 13 6.07 -3.85 -5.13
C GLY A 13 5.89 -5.32 -4.74
N ALA A 14 6.52 -5.76 -3.65
CA ALA A 14 6.30 -7.08 -3.08
C ALA A 14 5.54 -6.94 -1.75
N MET A 15 4.33 -7.53 -1.67
CA MET A 15 3.62 -7.63 -0.41
C MET A 15 4.11 -8.84 0.37
N VAL A 16 4.62 -8.61 1.57
CA VAL A 16 5.16 -9.68 2.40
C VAL A 16 4.15 -10.06 3.48
N HIS A 17 3.59 -11.26 3.33
CA HIS A 17 2.68 -11.88 4.29
C HIS A 17 3.29 -13.21 4.74
N GLY A 18 3.90 -13.28 5.91
CA GLY A 18 4.63 -14.43 6.43
C GLY A 18 4.10 -15.80 6.03
N VAL A 19 3.02 -16.25 6.69
CA VAL A 19 2.39 -17.56 6.39
C VAL A 19 1.33 -17.49 5.27
N GLY A 20 1.28 -16.40 4.51
CA GLY A 20 0.30 -16.18 3.45
C GLY A 20 -0.83 -15.23 3.84
N HIS A 21 -1.58 -14.76 2.86
CA HIS A 21 -2.66 -13.79 3.04
C HIS A 21 -3.97 -14.46 3.48
N GLY A 22 -4.25 -15.63 2.95
CA GLY A 22 -5.49 -16.38 3.18
C GLY A 22 -5.48 -17.24 4.43
N TRP A 23 -6.54 -18.04 4.56
CA TRP A 23 -6.71 -18.95 5.70
C TRP A 23 -6.01 -20.28 5.53
N GLY A 24 -5.76 -20.71 4.27
CA GLY A 24 -5.23 -22.03 3.94
C GLY A 24 -3.76 -22.10 3.56
N GLU A 25 -3.16 -21.00 3.15
CA GLU A 25 -1.80 -20.96 2.56
C GLU A 25 -0.72 -21.48 3.50
N TRP A 26 -0.86 -21.28 4.82
CA TRP A 26 0.05 -21.82 5.83
C TRP A 26 0.11 -23.36 5.89
N ARG A 27 -0.92 -24.05 5.35
CA ARG A 27 -0.99 -25.53 5.29
C ARG A 27 -0.16 -26.14 4.17
N HIS A 28 0.36 -25.31 3.27
CA HIS A 28 1.23 -25.81 2.21
C HIS A 28 2.45 -26.50 2.83
N PRO A 29 2.87 -27.72 2.38
CA PRO A 29 3.96 -28.48 2.98
C PRO A 29 5.28 -27.70 3.12
N ASN A 30 5.56 -26.80 2.19
CA ASN A 30 6.77 -25.98 2.17
C ASN A 30 6.60 -24.62 2.88
N ALA A 31 5.43 -24.32 3.46
CA ALA A 31 5.24 -23.08 4.20
C ALA A 31 5.99 -23.15 5.53
N GLN A 32 6.68 -22.07 5.89
CA GLN A 32 7.29 -21.92 7.21
C GLN A 32 6.18 -21.51 8.20
N PRO A 33 5.79 -22.35 9.19
CA PRO A 33 4.62 -22.11 10.04
C PRO A 33 4.69 -20.84 10.89
N ASN A 34 5.90 -20.38 11.24
CA ASN A 34 6.14 -19.17 12.03
C ASN A 34 6.67 -17.98 11.19
N ALA A 35 6.51 -18.02 9.87
CA ALA A 35 7.04 -17.00 8.95
C ALA A 35 6.60 -15.57 9.34
N SER A 36 5.35 -15.39 9.82
CA SER A 36 4.80 -14.09 10.17
C SER A 36 5.52 -13.38 11.35
N THR A 37 6.29 -14.12 12.15
CA THR A 37 7.14 -13.60 13.24
C THR A 37 8.59 -14.04 13.11
N SER A 38 9.03 -14.43 11.92
CA SER A 38 10.40 -14.82 11.61
C SER A 38 11.12 -13.68 10.89
N PHE A 39 12.05 -13.00 11.57
CA PHE A 39 12.90 -11.99 10.91
C PHE A 39 13.64 -12.56 9.71
N GLY A 40 14.14 -13.80 9.82
CA GLY A 40 14.82 -14.49 8.71
C GLY A 40 13.97 -14.62 7.46
N PHE A 41 12.66 -14.88 7.61
CA PHE A 41 11.72 -14.92 6.50
C PHE A 41 11.57 -13.53 5.82
N TYR A 42 11.28 -12.49 6.60
CA TYR A 42 11.15 -11.12 6.07
C TYR A 42 12.44 -10.65 5.40
N LYS A 43 13.59 -10.94 6.01
CA LYS A 43 14.90 -10.66 5.41
C LYS A 43 15.03 -11.32 4.05
N GLN A 44 14.82 -12.63 3.95
CA GLN A 44 14.94 -13.38 2.71
C GLN A 44 14.02 -12.84 1.60
N GLN A 45 12.75 -12.58 1.92
CA GLN A 45 11.81 -12.04 0.93
C GLN A 45 12.19 -10.63 0.47
N THR A 46 12.69 -9.81 1.37
CA THR A 46 13.11 -8.44 1.04
C THR A 46 14.39 -8.42 0.21
N GLU A 47 15.39 -9.24 0.57
CA GLU A 47 16.63 -9.40 -0.20
C GLU A 47 16.36 -9.95 -1.61
N LEU A 48 15.43 -10.90 -1.74
CA LEU A 48 14.99 -11.43 -3.03
C LEU A 48 14.34 -10.33 -3.90
N ALA A 49 13.44 -9.55 -3.34
CA ALA A 49 12.80 -8.44 -4.04
C ALA A 49 13.82 -7.33 -4.42
N GLU A 50 14.77 -6.99 -3.53
CA GLU A 50 15.81 -6.01 -3.82
C GLU A 50 16.77 -6.49 -4.92
N ALA A 51 17.19 -7.75 -4.89
CA ALA A 51 18.03 -8.35 -5.93
C ALA A 51 17.34 -8.31 -7.30
N ALA A 52 16.03 -8.53 -7.35
CA ALA A 52 15.19 -8.44 -8.53
C ALA A 52 14.79 -7.01 -8.92
N LYS A 53 15.33 -5.97 -8.24
CA LYS A 53 15.14 -4.53 -8.51
C LYS A 53 13.71 -4.01 -8.28
N PHE A 54 12.94 -4.64 -7.41
CA PHE A 54 11.62 -4.14 -7.00
C PHE A 54 11.71 -2.74 -6.41
N ASP A 55 10.65 -1.94 -6.60
CA ASP A 55 10.60 -0.58 -6.08
C ASP A 55 10.45 -0.56 -4.56
N PHE A 56 9.65 -1.47 -4.00
CA PHE A 56 9.40 -1.52 -2.56
C PHE A 56 8.90 -2.88 -2.07
N VAL A 57 9.09 -3.12 -0.78
CA VAL A 57 8.31 -4.10 -0.01
C VAL A 57 7.20 -3.38 0.73
N PHE A 58 6.05 -4.06 0.88
CA PHE A 58 4.83 -3.51 1.46
C PHE A 58 4.36 -4.42 2.60
N ILE A 59 4.21 -3.85 3.80
CA ILE A 59 3.70 -4.55 4.98
C ILE A 59 2.31 -4.01 5.31
N ALA A 60 1.30 -4.84 5.05
CA ALA A 60 -0.08 -4.53 5.40
C ALA A 60 -0.33 -4.71 6.90
N ASP A 61 -1.27 -3.94 7.46
CA ASP A 61 -1.63 -4.03 8.87
C ASP A 61 -3.13 -3.83 9.14
N SER A 62 -3.55 -4.30 10.32
CA SER A 62 -4.88 -4.14 10.87
C SER A 62 -4.81 -4.36 12.38
N LEU A 63 -5.46 -3.51 13.17
CA LEU A 63 -5.32 -3.42 14.61
C LEU A 63 -6.45 -4.11 15.39
N HIS A 64 -7.14 -5.07 14.77
CA HIS A 64 -8.16 -5.89 15.38
C HIS A 64 -8.03 -7.33 14.89
N ILE A 65 -8.15 -8.28 15.83
CA ILE A 65 -8.18 -9.71 15.56
C ILE A 65 -9.26 -10.39 16.37
N HIS A 66 -9.71 -11.54 15.90
CA HIS A 66 -10.57 -12.47 16.61
C HIS A 66 -10.20 -13.91 16.23
N ALA A 67 -10.76 -14.91 16.91
CA ALA A 67 -10.38 -16.31 16.73
C ALA A 67 -10.51 -16.87 15.29
N LYS A 68 -11.34 -16.23 14.45
CA LYS A 68 -11.53 -16.60 13.03
C LYS A 68 -10.66 -15.75 12.06
N SER A 69 -9.79 -14.86 12.55
CA SER A 69 -8.86 -14.10 11.68
C SER A 69 -7.89 -15.03 10.97
N SER A 70 -7.41 -14.62 9.78
CA SER A 70 -6.45 -15.45 9.05
C SER A 70 -5.12 -15.59 9.81
N PRO A 71 -4.40 -16.69 9.67
CA PRO A 71 -3.22 -17.03 10.47
C PRO A 71 -2.15 -15.94 10.50
N HIS A 72 -1.88 -15.28 9.37
CA HIS A 72 -0.93 -14.16 9.34
C HIS A 72 -1.37 -13.00 10.25
N TYR A 73 -2.67 -12.67 10.28
CA TYR A 73 -3.17 -11.55 11.10
C TYR A 73 -3.23 -11.88 12.60
N LEU A 74 -3.30 -13.16 12.98
CA LEU A 74 -3.28 -13.57 14.37
C LEU A 74 -1.95 -13.34 15.06
N ASN A 75 -0.83 -13.40 14.34
CA ASN A 75 0.51 -13.37 14.93
C ASN A 75 1.54 -12.83 13.91
N ARG A 76 1.83 -11.53 13.95
CA ARG A 76 2.76 -10.86 13.03
C ARG A 76 3.51 -9.71 13.69
N PHE A 77 4.58 -9.27 13.04
CA PHE A 77 5.28 -8.05 13.42
C PHE A 77 4.47 -6.79 13.09
N GLU A 78 4.71 -5.73 13.88
CA GLU A 78 4.25 -4.37 13.58
C GLU A 78 5.08 -3.80 12.42
N PRO A 79 4.44 -3.09 11.43
CA PRO A 79 5.10 -2.71 10.19
C PRO A 79 6.34 -1.82 10.33
N LEU A 80 6.28 -0.76 11.14
CA LEU A 80 7.42 0.16 11.28
C LEU A 80 8.60 -0.50 11.96
N THR A 81 8.34 -1.37 12.93
CA THR A 81 9.38 -2.10 13.67
C THR A 81 10.13 -3.07 12.75
N ILE A 82 9.41 -3.90 12.00
CA ILE A 82 10.07 -4.86 11.09
C ILE A 82 10.77 -4.13 9.94
N LEU A 83 10.17 -3.08 9.37
CA LEU A 83 10.78 -2.33 8.28
C LEU A 83 12.01 -1.53 8.73
N SER A 84 12.07 -1.09 10.00
CA SER A 84 13.29 -0.47 10.54
C SER A 84 14.44 -1.46 10.63
N ALA A 85 14.18 -2.72 10.98
CA ALA A 85 15.17 -3.77 10.96
C ALA A 85 15.62 -4.12 9.51
N LEU A 86 14.68 -4.15 8.56
CA LEU A 86 14.98 -4.39 7.14
C LEU A 86 15.73 -3.21 6.50
N ALA A 87 15.49 -1.98 6.95
CA ALA A 87 16.23 -0.80 6.51
C ALA A 87 17.74 -0.92 6.72
N ALA A 88 18.14 -1.57 7.82
CA ALA A 88 19.56 -1.74 8.19
C ALA A 88 20.31 -2.77 7.33
N ILE A 89 19.60 -3.63 6.59
CA ILE A 89 20.19 -4.73 5.79
C ILE A 89 19.94 -4.58 4.29
N THR A 90 19.25 -3.52 3.86
CA THR A 90 18.92 -3.22 2.46
C THR A 90 19.50 -1.85 2.06
N SER A 91 19.69 -1.62 0.78
CA SER A 91 20.33 -0.40 0.27
C SER A 91 19.47 0.42 -0.68
N ASN A 92 18.53 -0.19 -1.41
CA ASN A 92 17.81 0.45 -2.52
C ASN A 92 16.29 0.32 -2.43
N ILE A 93 15.79 -0.84 -1.97
CA ILE A 93 14.36 -1.13 -1.98
C ILE A 93 13.60 -0.24 -0.99
N GLY A 94 12.45 0.28 -1.43
CA GLY A 94 11.54 1.06 -0.60
C GLY A 94 10.87 0.22 0.49
N LEU A 95 10.49 0.86 1.57
CA LEU A 95 9.97 0.24 2.79
C LEU A 95 8.63 0.86 3.15
N VAL A 96 7.53 0.23 2.72
CA VAL A 96 6.18 0.78 2.84
C VAL A 96 5.46 0.16 4.04
N ALA A 97 5.26 0.98 5.08
CA ALA A 97 4.56 0.61 6.30
C ALA A 97 3.08 1.02 6.26
N THR A 98 2.18 0.12 6.62
CA THR A 98 0.78 0.48 6.88
C THR A 98 0.63 1.01 8.29
N VAL A 99 0.18 2.27 8.42
CA VAL A 99 -0.17 2.88 9.71
C VAL A 99 -1.50 3.61 9.58
N THR A 100 -2.43 3.30 10.50
CA THR A 100 -3.76 3.93 10.53
C THR A 100 -3.71 5.36 11.04
N VAL A 101 -4.55 6.22 10.47
CA VAL A 101 -4.76 7.60 10.92
C VAL A 101 -5.93 7.73 11.91
N SER A 102 -6.78 6.70 12.03
CA SER A 102 -7.97 6.75 12.89
C SER A 102 -7.65 6.61 14.37
N TYR A 103 -6.50 6.03 14.71
CA TYR A 103 -6.15 5.67 16.10
C TYR A 103 -4.71 6.04 16.46
N THR A 104 -4.08 6.94 15.71
CA THR A 104 -2.72 7.42 15.97
C THR A 104 -2.67 8.95 16.04
N GLU A 105 -1.63 9.46 16.67
CA GLU A 105 -1.39 10.90 16.78
C GLU A 105 -0.45 11.39 15.68
N PRO A 106 -0.76 12.50 14.97
CA PRO A 106 0.05 13.03 13.87
C PRO A 106 1.52 13.24 14.22
N TYR A 107 1.81 13.78 15.42
CA TYR A 107 3.19 14.03 15.85
C TYR A 107 4.00 12.73 15.98
N GLN A 108 3.39 11.68 16.53
CA GLN A 108 4.04 10.38 16.68
C GLN A 108 4.32 9.74 15.32
N VAL A 109 3.33 9.74 14.43
CA VAL A 109 3.46 9.18 13.07
C VAL A 109 4.52 9.95 12.27
N ALA A 110 4.49 11.29 12.30
CA ALA A 110 5.50 12.11 11.64
C ALA A 110 6.91 11.73 12.09
N ARG A 111 7.12 11.60 13.40
CA ARG A 111 8.41 11.28 14.00
C ARG A 111 8.89 9.87 13.63
N GLN A 112 8.00 8.89 13.67
CA GLN A 112 8.32 7.49 13.36
C GLN A 112 8.73 7.34 11.89
N PHE A 113 7.94 7.90 10.96
CA PHE A 113 8.28 7.84 9.52
C PHE A 113 9.53 8.65 9.17
N SER A 114 9.76 9.82 9.79
CA SER A 114 11.04 10.52 9.61
C SER A 114 12.22 9.69 10.09
N SER A 115 12.08 8.98 11.22
CA SER A 115 13.14 8.11 11.73
C SER A 115 13.43 6.95 10.77
N LEU A 116 12.40 6.26 10.28
CA LEU A 116 12.55 5.20 9.28
C LEU A 116 13.19 5.75 8.01
N ASP A 117 12.80 6.94 7.57
CA ASP A 117 13.30 7.56 6.36
C ASP A 117 14.79 7.92 6.48
N HIS A 118 15.23 8.47 7.61
CA HIS A 118 16.65 8.69 7.88
C HIS A 118 17.45 7.40 7.98
N ILE A 119 16.95 6.39 8.71
CA ILE A 119 17.63 5.07 8.85
C ILE A 119 17.80 4.42 7.48
N SER A 120 16.81 4.50 6.62
CA SER A 120 16.83 3.91 5.28
C SER A 120 17.50 4.77 4.21
N GLY A 121 17.89 6.02 4.53
CA GLY A 121 18.48 6.94 3.55
C GLY A 121 17.48 7.48 2.51
N GLY A 122 16.21 7.63 2.87
CA GLY A 122 15.17 8.20 2.00
C GLY A 122 14.31 7.14 1.31
N ARG A 123 14.05 5.98 1.95
CA ARG A 123 13.31 4.88 1.33
C ARG A 123 11.98 4.55 2.02
N ALA A 124 11.54 5.37 2.99
CA ALA A 124 10.28 5.14 3.67
C ALA A 124 9.07 5.50 2.81
N GLY A 125 8.03 4.67 2.89
CA GLY A 125 6.70 4.94 2.38
C GLY A 125 5.63 4.65 3.43
N TRP A 126 4.57 5.42 3.43
CA TRP A 126 3.46 5.31 4.37
C TRP A 126 2.18 4.92 3.65
N ASN A 127 1.67 3.72 3.86
CA ASN A 127 0.32 3.34 3.46
C ASN A 127 -0.68 3.85 4.49
N VAL A 128 -1.39 4.90 4.12
CA VAL A 128 -2.39 5.58 4.95
C VAL A 128 -3.70 4.81 4.90
N VAL A 129 -4.14 4.31 6.06
CA VAL A 129 -5.41 3.59 6.17
C VAL A 129 -6.31 4.20 7.25
N THR A 130 -7.63 4.05 7.06
CA THR A 130 -8.65 4.60 7.95
C THR A 130 -9.24 3.55 8.90
N SER A 131 -8.62 2.39 9.07
CA SER A 131 -9.12 1.23 9.83
C SER A 131 -10.58 0.90 9.52
N TRP A 132 -10.83 -0.21 8.88
CA TRP A 132 -12.17 -0.59 8.44
C TRP A 132 -12.89 -1.56 9.39
N LEU A 133 -12.16 -2.20 10.31
CA LEU A 133 -12.70 -3.11 11.33
C LEU A 133 -13.16 -2.32 12.56
N SER A 134 -14.45 -2.44 12.89
CA SER A 134 -15.05 -1.70 14.01
C SER A 134 -14.45 -2.07 15.36
N GLY A 135 -14.10 -3.34 15.59
CA GLY A 135 -13.45 -3.80 16.82
C GLY A 135 -12.08 -3.18 17.09
N THR A 136 -11.49 -2.45 16.12
CA THR A 136 -10.28 -1.66 16.37
C THR A 136 -10.51 -0.60 17.45
N ALA A 137 -11.71 0.00 17.52
CA ALA A 137 -12.05 1.04 18.50
C ALA A 137 -11.84 0.57 19.94
N ASP A 138 -12.18 -0.69 20.23
CA ASP A 138 -12.09 -1.29 21.58
C ASP A 138 -10.65 -1.31 22.09
N ASN A 139 -9.67 -1.58 21.19
CA ASN A 139 -8.25 -1.63 21.55
C ASN A 139 -7.67 -0.23 21.86
N PHE A 140 -8.38 0.85 21.50
CA PHE A 140 -7.97 2.22 21.75
C PHE A 140 -8.91 2.97 22.73
N GLY A 141 -9.74 2.24 23.47
CA GLY A 141 -10.63 2.81 24.48
C GLY A 141 -11.67 3.79 23.92
N LYS A 142 -12.07 3.62 22.65
CA LYS A 142 -13.12 4.43 22.02
C LYS A 142 -14.45 3.72 22.14
N ALA A 143 -15.47 4.46 22.53
CA ALA A 143 -16.83 3.92 22.69
C ALA A 143 -17.43 3.46 21.36
N GLU A 144 -17.05 4.10 20.24
CA GLU A 144 -17.58 3.80 18.92
C GLU A 144 -16.49 3.92 17.85
N HIS A 145 -16.62 3.10 16.83
CA HIS A 145 -15.83 3.22 15.60
C HIS A 145 -16.40 4.36 14.75
N PRO A 146 -15.59 5.37 14.35
CA PRO A 146 -16.11 6.49 13.61
C PRO A 146 -16.77 6.08 12.29
N PRO A 147 -17.88 6.74 11.89
CA PRO A 147 -18.51 6.53 10.58
C PRO A 147 -17.52 6.73 9.42
N HIS A 148 -17.73 6.04 8.30
CA HIS A 148 -16.85 6.03 7.14
C HIS A 148 -16.42 7.44 6.67
N ALA A 149 -17.36 8.36 6.46
CA ALA A 149 -17.06 9.72 6.02
C ALA A 149 -16.25 10.53 7.07
N VAL A 150 -16.52 10.29 8.37
CA VAL A 150 -15.76 10.93 9.46
C VAL A 150 -14.31 10.44 9.45
N ARG A 151 -14.07 9.14 9.22
CA ARG A 151 -12.71 8.59 9.15
C ARG A 151 -11.89 9.25 8.03
N TYR A 152 -12.48 9.58 6.90
CA TYR A 152 -11.76 10.29 5.82
C TYR A 152 -11.52 11.77 6.13
N ARG A 153 -12.38 12.45 6.91
CA ARG A 153 -12.08 13.80 7.43
C ARG A 153 -10.92 13.75 8.41
N ILE A 154 -10.92 12.79 9.34
CA ILE A 154 -9.79 12.54 10.25
C ILE A 154 -8.51 12.29 9.44
N ALA A 155 -8.56 11.44 8.42
CA ALA A 155 -7.42 11.11 7.58
C ALA A 155 -6.84 12.34 6.87
N LYS A 156 -7.68 13.18 6.30
CA LYS A 156 -7.26 14.41 5.63
C LYS A 156 -6.55 15.35 6.60
N GLU A 157 -7.11 15.58 7.77
CA GLU A 157 -6.51 16.46 8.77
C GLU A 157 -5.19 15.87 9.33
N HIS A 158 -5.20 14.56 9.64
CA HIS A 158 -4.02 13.86 10.14
C HIS A 158 -2.84 13.94 9.15
N VAL A 159 -3.06 13.60 7.87
CA VAL A 159 -2.02 13.64 6.84
C VAL A 159 -1.50 15.07 6.62
N ASN A 160 -2.38 16.07 6.63
CA ASN A 160 -1.98 17.46 6.50
C ASN A 160 -1.10 17.92 7.67
N ALA A 161 -1.45 17.52 8.91
CA ALA A 161 -0.63 17.80 10.09
C ALA A 161 0.74 17.09 10.01
N VAL A 162 0.77 15.81 9.59
CA VAL A 162 2.01 15.04 9.42
C VAL A 162 2.92 15.68 8.36
N LYS A 163 2.38 15.99 7.17
CA LYS A 163 3.13 16.68 6.11
C LYS A 163 3.68 18.02 6.59
N GLY A 164 2.89 18.77 7.39
CA GLY A 164 3.35 20.03 7.98
C GLY A 164 4.48 19.86 8.99
N LEU A 165 4.45 18.80 9.78
CA LEU A 165 5.51 18.48 10.72
C LEU A 165 6.80 18.05 10.00
N TRP A 166 6.72 17.34 8.88
CA TRP A 166 7.89 16.98 8.08
C TRP A 166 8.62 18.19 7.50
N ASP A 167 7.91 19.29 7.29
CA ASP A 167 8.47 20.54 6.79
C ASP A 167 8.96 21.50 7.93
N SER A 168 8.95 21.06 9.20
CA SER A 168 9.38 21.90 10.34
C SER A 168 10.80 22.46 10.21
N TRP A 169 11.68 21.79 9.49
CA TRP A 169 13.04 22.21 9.21
C TRP A 169 13.20 22.43 7.71
N GLU A 170 13.85 23.52 7.33
CA GLU A 170 14.29 23.69 5.94
C GLU A 170 15.46 22.75 5.64
N ASP A 171 15.69 22.44 4.36
CA ASP A 171 16.64 21.41 3.95
C ASP A 171 18.08 21.68 4.41
N ASP A 172 18.48 22.96 4.53
CA ASP A 172 19.78 23.45 4.96
C ASP A 172 19.78 24.07 6.36
N ALA A 173 18.78 23.74 7.20
CA ALA A 173 18.65 24.32 8.54
C ALA A 173 19.82 23.98 9.49
N PHE A 174 20.45 22.82 9.35
CA PHE A 174 21.52 22.35 10.22
C PHE A 174 22.90 22.72 9.68
N ALA A 175 23.50 23.79 10.23
CA ALA A 175 24.82 24.29 9.83
C ALA A 175 25.98 23.40 10.30
N TYR A 176 25.85 22.73 11.46
CA TYR A 176 26.90 21.92 12.10
C TYR A 176 28.26 22.63 12.18
N ASN A 177 28.29 23.94 12.26
CA ASN A 177 29.51 24.74 12.24
C ASN A 177 30.21 24.73 13.61
N LYS A 178 31.23 23.88 13.73
CA LYS A 178 32.01 23.74 14.96
C LYS A 178 32.86 24.96 15.31
N GLN A 179 33.19 25.81 14.33
CA GLN A 179 34.02 26.99 14.55
C GLN A 179 33.22 28.15 15.14
N SER A 180 32.04 28.42 14.58
CA SER A 180 31.14 29.46 15.09
C SER A 180 30.29 29.00 16.29
N GLY A 181 30.17 27.66 16.49
CA GLY A 181 29.25 27.08 17.45
C GLY A 181 27.80 27.02 16.97
N GLU A 182 27.53 27.39 15.74
CA GLU A 182 26.21 27.33 15.13
C GLU A 182 25.84 25.90 14.77
N PHE A 183 24.93 25.29 15.53
CA PHE A 183 24.43 23.94 15.26
C PHE A 183 23.34 23.93 14.19
N PHE A 184 22.42 24.90 14.24
CA PHE A 184 21.37 25.13 13.26
C PHE A 184 21.06 26.62 13.14
N THR A 185 20.42 27.01 12.03
CA THR A 185 19.98 28.39 11.78
C THR A 185 18.55 28.57 12.30
N PRO A 186 18.34 29.36 13.38
CA PRO A 186 17.04 29.46 14.05
C PRO A 186 15.87 29.91 13.17
N SER A 187 16.11 30.76 12.16
CA SER A 187 15.08 31.22 11.23
C SER A 187 14.55 30.11 10.30
N LYS A 188 15.25 28.98 10.22
CA LYS A 188 14.89 27.79 9.40
C LYS A 188 14.18 26.69 10.19
N LEU A 189 13.75 27.00 11.40
CA LEU A 189 12.94 26.12 12.25
C LEU A 189 11.54 26.71 12.42
N HIS A 190 10.53 25.97 11.99
CA HIS A 190 9.15 26.44 11.95
C HIS A 190 8.22 25.58 12.81
N ALA A 191 7.45 26.22 13.68
CA ALA A 191 6.39 25.57 14.43
C ALA A 191 5.13 25.47 13.56
N LEU A 192 4.54 24.28 13.46
CA LEU A 192 3.36 24.03 12.63
C LEU A 192 2.12 24.80 13.12
N ASN A 193 1.91 24.86 14.46
CA ASN A 193 0.76 25.49 15.10
C ASN A 193 -0.61 25.04 14.55
N HIS A 194 -0.73 23.77 14.16
CA HIS A 194 -1.98 23.20 13.63
C HIS A 194 -3.07 23.20 14.70
N LYS A 195 -4.26 23.71 14.33
CA LYS A 195 -5.49 23.62 15.11
C LYS A 195 -6.62 23.28 14.15
N GLY A 196 -7.14 22.07 14.23
CA GLY A 196 -8.20 21.57 13.37
C GLY A 196 -9.40 21.03 14.16
N GLU A 197 -10.25 20.30 13.47
CA GLU A 197 -11.45 19.68 14.04
C GLU A 197 -11.08 18.51 14.97
N PHE A 198 -10.06 17.72 14.60
CA PHE A 198 -9.70 16.48 15.29
C PHE A 198 -8.37 16.57 16.03
N PHE A 199 -7.44 17.40 15.57
CA PHE A 199 -6.08 17.46 16.10
C PHE A 199 -5.63 18.87 16.43
N SER A 200 -4.79 18.97 17.46
CA SER A 200 -4.09 20.21 17.81
C SER A 200 -2.62 19.88 18.03
N VAL A 201 -1.75 20.33 17.12
CA VAL A 201 -0.33 19.98 17.11
C VAL A 201 0.51 21.23 16.93
N LYS A 202 1.25 21.61 17.98
CA LYS A 202 2.09 22.80 17.94
C LYS A 202 3.33 22.57 17.04
N GLY A 203 3.99 21.42 17.16
CA GLY A 203 5.33 21.23 16.59
C GLY A 203 6.38 22.11 17.29
N PRO A 204 7.57 22.32 16.72
CA PRO A 204 8.09 21.66 15.52
C PRO A 204 8.40 20.18 15.74
N LEU A 205 8.65 19.45 14.66
CA LEU A 205 9.15 18.09 14.72
C LEU A 205 10.62 18.09 15.16
N ASN A 206 11.02 17.15 15.99
CA ASN A 206 12.37 17.09 16.58
C ASN A 206 13.36 16.20 15.79
N ILE A 207 13.19 16.13 14.48
CA ILE A 207 14.10 15.45 13.55
C ILE A 207 14.14 16.25 12.25
N ALA A 208 15.30 16.33 11.61
CA ALA A 208 15.51 17.04 10.35
C ALA A 208 14.62 16.49 9.23
N ARG A 209 14.39 17.31 8.22
CA ARG A 209 13.77 16.87 6.98
C ARG A 209 14.64 15.83 6.29
N SER A 210 14.05 14.77 5.76
CA SER A 210 14.78 13.67 5.14
C SER A 210 15.22 13.98 3.71
N ARG A 211 16.09 13.14 3.14
CA ARG A 211 16.62 13.29 1.78
C ARG A 211 15.54 13.32 0.71
N GLN A 212 14.43 12.57 0.87
CA GLN A 212 13.30 12.60 -0.07
C GLN A 212 12.25 13.67 0.31
N GLY A 213 12.55 14.54 1.24
CA GLY A 213 11.68 15.60 1.74
C GLY A 213 10.54 15.05 2.61
N GLN A 214 9.67 14.27 2.05
CA GLN A 214 8.57 13.62 2.73
C GLN A 214 8.48 12.15 2.30
N PRO A 215 8.26 11.18 3.21
CA PRO A 215 7.96 9.80 2.86
C PRO A 215 6.88 9.69 1.79
N VAL A 216 7.00 8.70 0.91
CA VAL A 216 6.02 8.46 -0.15
C VAL A 216 4.68 8.04 0.45
N ILE A 217 3.60 8.68 0.03
CA ILE A 217 2.25 8.38 0.53
C ILE A 217 1.55 7.37 -0.37
N PHE A 218 1.24 6.21 0.20
CA PHE A 218 0.39 5.18 -0.40
C PHE A 218 -1.02 5.24 0.20
N GLN A 219 -2.00 4.75 -0.55
CA GLN A 219 -3.39 4.62 -0.10
C GLN A 219 -4.09 3.48 -0.82
N ALA A 220 -5.18 2.94 -0.25
CA ALA A 220 -5.87 1.76 -0.78
C ALA A 220 -7.41 1.89 -0.77
N GLY A 221 -7.97 3.09 -0.96
CA GLY A 221 -9.43 3.31 -0.93
C GLY A 221 -10.08 3.29 -2.31
N THR A 222 -11.17 2.54 -2.45
CA THR A 222 -11.97 2.47 -3.69
C THR A 222 -13.32 3.17 -3.61
N SER A 223 -13.77 3.54 -2.39
CA SER A 223 -14.99 4.32 -2.18
C SER A 223 -14.84 5.76 -2.72
N GLU A 224 -15.95 6.49 -2.87
CA GLU A 224 -15.93 7.89 -3.31
C GLU A 224 -15.02 8.76 -2.43
N ASP A 225 -15.16 8.68 -1.09
CA ASP A 225 -14.30 9.39 -0.15
C ASP A 225 -12.83 8.94 -0.28
N GLY A 226 -12.61 7.63 -0.47
CA GLY A 226 -11.27 7.06 -0.64
C GLY A 226 -10.57 7.54 -1.91
N ARG A 227 -11.29 7.60 -3.03
CA ARG A 227 -10.77 8.12 -4.31
C ARG A 227 -10.44 9.61 -4.23
N ASN A 228 -11.30 10.41 -3.60
CA ASN A 228 -11.03 11.84 -3.39
C ASN A 228 -9.81 12.05 -2.51
N PHE A 229 -9.74 11.34 -1.39
CA PHE A 229 -8.58 11.41 -0.49
C PHE A 229 -7.28 10.98 -1.18
N ALA A 230 -7.30 9.87 -1.93
CA ALA A 230 -6.16 9.37 -2.68
C ALA A 230 -5.68 10.37 -3.74
N ALA A 231 -6.59 10.90 -4.54
CA ALA A 231 -6.28 11.86 -5.59
C ALA A 231 -5.68 13.18 -5.05
N GLU A 232 -6.12 13.61 -3.86
CA GLU A 232 -5.61 14.82 -3.21
C GLU A 232 -4.26 14.61 -2.53
N ASN A 233 -4.02 13.44 -1.91
CA ASN A 233 -2.96 13.28 -0.90
C ASN A 233 -1.88 12.26 -1.24
N SER A 234 -2.16 11.27 -2.12
CA SER A 234 -1.30 10.11 -2.31
C SER A 234 -0.37 10.24 -3.52
N ASP A 235 0.77 9.55 -3.46
CA ASP A 235 1.74 9.42 -4.53
C ASP A 235 1.55 8.08 -5.28
N ALA A 236 1.11 7.04 -4.58
CA ALA A 236 0.82 5.73 -5.15
C ALA A 236 -0.44 5.12 -4.53
N ILE A 237 -1.15 4.31 -5.30
CA ILE A 237 -2.41 3.71 -4.88
C ILE A 237 -2.38 2.21 -5.12
N PHE A 238 -2.53 1.45 -4.04
CA PHE A 238 -2.85 0.04 -4.08
C PHE A 238 -4.35 -0.15 -4.37
N VAL A 239 -4.70 -0.97 -5.35
CA VAL A 239 -6.10 -1.22 -5.69
C VAL A 239 -6.34 -2.68 -6.05
N HIS A 240 -7.55 -3.16 -5.78
CA HIS A 240 -8.07 -4.41 -6.32
C HIS A 240 -9.03 -4.09 -7.46
N VAL A 241 -8.67 -4.47 -8.66
CA VAL A 241 -9.48 -4.39 -9.88
C VAL A 241 -9.48 -5.75 -10.57
N GLU A 242 -10.57 -6.09 -11.25
CA GLU A 242 -10.78 -7.44 -11.76
C GLU A 242 -10.57 -7.54 -13.27
N SER A 243 -10.52 -6.42 -13.97
CA SER A 243 -10.31 -6.39 -15.41
C SER A 243 -9.50 -5.16 -15.83
N ILE A 244 -8.96 -5.20 -17.04
CA ILE A 244 -8.27 -4.06 -17.65
C ILE A 244 -9.22 -2.87 -17.78
N GLU A 245 -10.48 -3.11 -18.13
CA GLU A 245 -11.50 -2.08 -18.29
C GLU A 245 -11.79 -1.38 -16.97
N GLU A 246 -11.91 -2.13 -15.87
CA GLU A 246 -12.05 -1.57 -14.52
C GLU A 246 -10.80 -0.77 -14.12
N GLY A 247 -9.61 -1.31 -14.40
CA GLY A 247 -8.33 -0.64 -14.16
C GLY A 247 -8.21 0.69 -14.90
N LEU A 248 -8.59 0.71 -16.18
CA LEU A 248 -8.64 1.92 -17.02
C LEU A 248 -9.60 2.96 -16.44
N ALA A 249 -10.83 2.56 -16.15
CA ALA A 249 -11.85 3.46 -15.58
C ALA A 249 -11.39 4.04 -14.24
N TYR A 250 -10.79 3.22 -13.38
CA TYR A 250 -10.26 3.66 -12.09
C TYR A 250 -9.09 4.63 -12.25
N SER A 251 -8.12 4.32 -13.11
CA SER A 251 -6.96 5.18 -13.41
C SER A 251 -7.39 6.54 -13.95
N GLN A 252 -8.29 6.56 -14.93
CA GLN A 252 -8.81 7.79 -15.53
C GLN A 252 -9.57 8.65 -14.51
N ASP A 253 -10.41 8.03 -13.65
CA ASP A 253 -11.14 8.75 -12.61
C ASP A 253 -10.20 9.41 -11.61
N LEU A 254 -9.17 8.68 -11.12
CA LEU A 254 -8.22 9.23 -10.16
C LEU A 254 -7.34 10.33 -10.74
N LYS A 255 -6.84 10.16 -11.96
CA LYS A 255 -6.05 11.18 -12.67
C LYS A 255 -6.88 12.44 -12.93
N ARG A 256 -8.14 12.30 -13.29
CA ARG A 256 -9.08 13.43 -13.44
C ARG A 256 -9.28 14.18 -12.11
N ARG A 257 -9.48 13.44 -10.99
CA ARG A 257 -9.62 14.02 -9.64
C ARG A 257 -8.35 14.73 -9.20
N ALA A 258 -7.16 14.12 -9.40
CA ALA A 258 -5.87 14.72 -9.08
C ALA A 258 -5.68 16.07 -9.79
N LYS A 259 -6.04 16.15 -11.08
CA LYS A 259 -6.05 17.40 -11.83
C LYS A 259 -7.01 18.42 -11.22
N GLY A 260 -8.19 17.98 -10.73
CA GLY A 260 -9.16 18.84 -10.02
C GLY A 260 -8.62 19.44 -8.72
N PHE A 261 -7.68 18.75 -8.06
CA PHE A 261 -6.95 19.24 -6.88
C PHE A 261 -5.67 20.03 -7.23
N GLY A 262 -5.44 20.34 -8.51
CA GLY A 262 -4.27 21.09 -8.96
C GLY A 262 -2.98 20.28 -9.01
N ARG A 263 -3.06 18.95 -8.92
CA ARG A 263 -1.90 18.05 -9.00
C ARG A 263 -1.66 17.60 -10.44
N ASP A 264 -0.39 17.32 -10.76
CA ASP A 264 -0.05 16.62 -12.00
C ASP A 264 -0.64 15.20 -11.96
N PRO A 265 -1.52 14.82 -12.89
CA PRO A 265 -2.08 13.47 -12.96
C PRO A 265 -1.03 12.36 -13.06
N GLU A 266 0.13 12.64 -13.66
CA GLU A 266 1.22 11.66 -13.84
C GLU A 266 2.08 11.49 -12.57
N SER A 267 1.88 12.35 -11.54
CA SER A 267 2.48 12.17 -10.22
C SER A 267 1.83 11.06 -9.39
N LEU A 268 0.76 10.43 -9.91
CA LEU A 268 -0.01 9.41 -9.21
C LEU A 268 0.18 8.03 -9.87
N SER A 269 0.74 7.08 -9.13
CA SER A 269 0.95 5.71 -9.61
C SER A 269 -0.18 4.79 -9.18
N ILE A 270 -0.83 4.11 -10.14
CA ILE A 270 -1.89 3.13 -9.89
C ILE A 270 -1.29 1.73 -9.93
N LEU A 271 -1.35 1.02 -8.81
CA LEU A 271 -0.66 -0.25 -8.58
C LEU A 271 -1.66 -1.35 -8.16
N PRO A 272 -2.30 -2.05 -9.11
CA PRO A 272 -3.12 -3.20 -8.80
C PRO A 272 -2.35 -4.28 -8.06
N GLY A 273 -3.00 -4.90 -7.05
CA GLY A 273 -2.51 -6.12 -6.43
C GLY A 273 -2.81 -7.32 -7.29
N ILE A 274 -1.80 -8.09 -7.65
CA ILE A 274 -1.95 -9.33 -8.41
C ILE A 274 -1.41 -10.53 -7.63
N ARG A 275 -1.92 -11.73 -7.97
CA ARG A 275 -1.56 -13.00 -7.33
C ARG A 275 -1.05 -13.99 -8.37
N PRO A 276 0.16 -13.77 -8.91
CA PRO A 276 0.69 -14.59 -9.99
C PRO A 276 0.99 -16.02 -9.52
N ILE A 277 0.67 -16.98 -10.36
CA ILE A 277 1.10 -18.38 -10.23
C ILE A 277 1.88 -18.74 -11.51
N VAL A 278 3.18 -18.92 -11.36
CA VAL A 278 4.11 -19.11 -12.46
C VAL A 278 4.64 -20.54 -12.46
N GLY A 279 4.68 -21.18 -13.62
CA GLY A 279 5.36 -22.47 -13.84
C GLY A 279 6.30 -22.37 -15.03
N ARG A 280 7.30 -23.24 -15.12
CA ARG A 280 8.29 -23.24 -16.22
C ARG A 280 7.68 -23.74 -17.53
N ASP A 281 6.61 -24.54 -17.43
CA ASP A 281 5.81 -25.05 -18.53
C ASP A 281 4.34 -25.19 -18.11
N GLU A 282 3.46 -25.47 -19.05
CA GLU A 282 2.01 -25.60 -18.84
C GLU A 282 1.63 -26.68 -17.80
N ALA A 283 2.39 -27.78 -17.74
CA ALA A 283 2.14 -28.84 -16.78
C ALA A 283 2.46 -28.41 -15.35
N GLU A 284 3.58 -27.70 -15.15
CA GLU A 284 3.94 -27.11 -13.85
C GLU A 284 2.96 -26.00 -13.48
N VAL A 285 2.54 -25.15 -14.42
CA VAL A 285 1.52 -24.11 -14.18
C VAL A 285 0.25 -24.71 -13.62
N GLU A 286 -0.30 -25.74 -14.28
CA GLU A 286 -1.56 -26.35 -13.82
C GLU A 286 -1.38 -27.07 -12.48
N SER A 287 -0.26 -27.76 -12.27
CA SER A 287 0.06 -28.40 -10.98
C SER A 287 0.11 -27.39 -9.84
N ARG A 288 0.79 -26.26 -10.02
CA ARG A 288 0.91 -25.19 -9.02
C ARG A 288 -0.43 -24.48 -8.78
N TYR A 289 -1.22 -24.29 -9.84
CA TYR A 289 -2.55 -23.70 -9.72
C TYR A 289 -3.47 -24.61 -8.88
N GLN A 290 -3.46 -25.93 -9.14
CA GLN A 290 -4.26 -26.88 -8.37
C GLN A 290 -3.83 -26.92 -6.88
N GLN A 291 -2.52 -26.91 -6.60
CA GLN A 291 -2.02 -26.79 -5.21
C GLN A 291 -2.62 -25.55 -4.51
N ALA A 292 -2.64 -24.40 -5.17
CA ALA A 292 -3.19 -23.17 -4.60
C ALA A 292 -4.72 -23.23 -4.40
N VAL A 293 -5.45 -23.89 -5.30
CA VAL A 293 -6.91 -24.10 -5.20
C VAL A 293 -7.26 -25.04 -4.05
N GLU A 294 -6.50 -26.14 -3.88
CA GLU A 294 -6.72 -27.15 -2.84
C GLU A 294 -6.49 -26.60 -1.41
N LEU A 295 -5.69 -25.55 -1.28
CA LEU A 295 -5.50 -24.86 0.01
C LEU A 295 -6.76 -24.10 0.47
N VAL A 296 -7.72 -23.85 -0.42
CA VAL A 296 -8.95 -23.09 -0.09
C VAL A 296 -10.09 -24.05 0.20
N THR A 297 -10.39 -24.28 1.48
CA THR A 297 -11.58 -25.06 1.89
C THR A 297 -12.83 -24.18 1.85
N VAL A 298 -14.01 -24.82 1.82
CA VAL A 298 -15.30 -24.10 1.89
C VAL A 298 -15.43 -23.37 3.21
N GLU A 299 -15.02 -24.00 4.29
CA GLU A 299 -15.05 -23.43 5.65
C GLU A 299 -14.22 -22.16 5.73
N ASP A 300 -12.98 -22.17 5.23
CA ASP A 300 -12.12 -21.00 5.17
C ASP A 300 -12.71 -19.91 4.27
N ALA A 301 -13.27 -20.29 3.13
CA ALA A 301 -13.87 -19.35 2.19
C ALA A 301 -15.08 -18.63 2.79
N ILE A 302 -15.92 -19.31 3.56
CA ILE A 302 -17.06 -18.73 4.29
C ILE A 302 -16.58 -17.73 5.35
N VAL A 303 -15.53 -18.06 6.08
CA VAL A 303 -14.94 -17.13 7.07
C VAL A 303 -14.32 -15.92 6.37
N ALA A 304 -13.57 -16.14 5.29
CA ALA A 304 -12.96 -15.07 4.50
C ALA A 304 -13.99 -14.10 3.93
N LEU A 305 -15.12 -14.61 3.45
CA LEU A 305 -16.24 -13.83 2.94
C LEU A 305 -16.83 -12.88 3.98
N GLY A 306 -16.78 -13.24 5.26
CA GLY A 306 -17.26 -12.38 6.37
C GLY A 306 -16.50 -11.07 6.50
N ARG A 307 -15.24 -11.04 6.13
CA ARG A 307 -14.32 -9.94 6.40
C ARG A 307 -14.75 -8.58 5.81
N PRO A 308 -15.10 -8.46 4.51
CA PRO A 308 -15.64 -7.21 3.96
C PRO A 308 -16.94 -6.75 4.59
N PHE A 309 -17.64 -7.64 5.29
CA PHE A 309 -18.91 -7.41 5.99
C PHE A 309 -18.76 -7.26 7.51
N ASN A 310 -17.61 -6.73 7.96
CA ASN A 310 -17.31 -6.54 9.38
C ASN A 310 -17.34 -7.85 10.18
N ASP A 311 -16.67 -8.87 9.65
CA ASP A 311 -16.56 -10.22 10.22
C ASP A 311 -17.93 -10.93 10.42
N HIS A 312 -18.88 -10.64 9.52
CA HIS A 312 -20.18 -11.27 9.56
C HIS A 312 -20.10 -12.79 9.45
N ASP A 313 -20.84 -13.49 10.32
CA ASP A 313 -20.88 -14.94 10.29
C ASP A 313 -21.81 -15.46 9.21
N PHE A 314 -21.23 -15.82 8.05
CA PHE A 314 -21.97 -16.47 6.95
C PHE A 314 -22.25 -17.95 7.21
N GLY A 315 -21.60 -18.59 8.18
CA GLY A 315 -21.84 -20.00 8.53
C GLY A 315 -23.26 -20.31 9.03
N LYS A 316 -24.03 -19.28 9.38
CA LYS A 316 -25.44 -19.41 9.80
C LYS A 316 -26.43 -19.57 8.64
N TYR A 317 -25.99 -19.37 7.39
CA TYR A 317 -26.86 -19.50 6.22
C TYR A 317 -26.63 -20.83 5.50
N PRO A 318 -27.67 -21.39 4.80
CA PRO A 318 -27.48 -22.57 3.98
C PRO A 318 -26.50 -22.29 2.82
N LEU A 319 -25.50 -23.15 2.65
CA LEU A 319 -24.42 -22.94 1.67
C LEU A 319 -24.90 -22.96 0.22
N ASP A 320 -25.88 -23.83 -0.09
CA ASP A 320 -26.37 -24.08 -1.44
C ASP A 320 -27.65 -23.28 -1.77
N ALA A 321 -28.05 -22.36 -0.85
CA ALA A 321 -29.09 -21.37 -1.11
C ALA A 321 -28.50 -20.14 -1.82
N PRO A 322 -29.34 -19.33 -2.51
CA PRO A 322 -28.91 -18.05 -3.06
C PRO A 322 -28.20 -17.18 -2.01
N PHE A 323 -27.25 -16.36 -2.44
CA PHE A 323 -26.53 -15.44 -1.57
C PHE A 323 -27.55 -14.59 -0.77
N PRO A 324 -27.40 -14.45 0.57
CA PRO A 324 -28.41 -13.80 1.39
C PRO A 324 -28.53 -12.30 1.10
N GLU A 325 -29.73 -11.76 1.25
CA GLU A 325 -29.98 -10.33 1.19
C GLU A 325 -29.45 -9.66 2.47
N LEU A 326 -28.44 -8.80 2.33
CA LEU A 326 -27.70 -8.25 3.48
C LEU A 326 -27.98 -6.77 3.77
N GLY A 327 -28.86 -6.12 2.97
CA GLY A 327 -29.15 -4.70 3.13
C GLY A 327 -27.87 -3.84 3.17
N ASP A 328 -27.74 -2.98 4.19
CA ASP A 328 -26.61 -2.08 4.39
C ASP A 328 -25.39 -2.71 5.07
N LEU A 329 -25.41 -4.02 5.33
CA LEU A 329 -24.29 -4.70 5.96
C LEU A 329 -23.01 -4.51 5.13
N GLY A 330 -21.90 -4.12 5.78
CA GLY A 330 -20.63 -3.82 5.16
C GLY A 330 -20.44 -2.37 4.73
N SER A 331 -21.48 -1.52 4.80
CA SER A 331 -21.40 -0.09 4.38
C SER A 331 -20.39 0.72 5.19
N ASN A 332 -20.17 0.40 6.46
CA ASN A 332 -19.16 1.02 7.33
C ASN A 332 -17.85 0.24 7.44
N SER A 333 -17.68 -0.83 6.66
CA SER A 333 -16.47 -1.66 6.58
C SER A 333 -15.71 -1.41 5.28
N GLN A 334 -15.39 -2.44 4.52
CA GLN A 334 -14.82 -2.34 3.16
C GLN A 334 -15.92 -2.07 2.12
N ARG A 335 -16.52 -0.90 2.17
CA ARG A 335 -17.72 -0.58 1.39
C ARG A 335 -17.62 -0.95 -0.09
N GLY A 336 -16.52 -0.58 -0.77
CA GLY A 336 -16.35 -0.91 -2.18
C GLY A 336 -16.28 -2.41 -2.47
N GLY A 337 -15.69 -3.19 -1.55
CA GLY A 337 -15.61 -4.65 -1.66
C GLY A 337 -16.95 -5.34 -1.37
N SER A 338 -17.63 -4.96 -0.28
CA SER A 338 -18.93 -5.54 0.09
C SER A 338 -20.02 -5.27 -0.95
N ASP A 339 -20.07 -4.05 -1.49
CA ASP A 339 -21.07 -3.67 -2.51
C ASP A 339 -20.83 -4.47 -3.81
N ARG A 340 -19.56 -4.65 -4.21
CA ARG A 340 -19.21 -5.47 -5.39
C ARG A 340 -19.59 -6.93 -5.22
N ILE A 341 -19.35 -7.53 -4.05
CA ILE A 341 -19.74 -8.92 -3.77
C ILE A 341 -21.26 -9.10 -3.87
N LYS A 342 -22.03 -8.20 -3.27
CA LYS A 342 -23.51 -8.21 -3.35
C LYS A 342 -23.99 -8.12 -4.80
N GLN A 343 -23.42 -7.20 -5.56
CA GLN A 343 -23.80 -7.01 -6.97
C GLN A 343 -23.48 -8.23 -7.82
N LEU A 344 -22.25 -8.78 -7.70
CA LEU A 344 -21.85 -10.00 -8.39
C LEU A 344 -22.78 -11.17 -8.09
N ALA A 345 -23.07 -11.41 -6.81
CA ALA A 345 -23.93 -12.50 -6.39
C ALA A 345 -25.33 -12.38 -6.99
N LYS A 346 -25.88 -11.15 -7.06
CA LYS A 346 -27.18 -10.85 -7.64
C LYS A 346 -27.20 -11.01 -9.16
N ASP A 347 -26.21 -10.46 -9.86
CA ASP A 347 -26.17 -10.44 -11.32
C ASP A 347 -26.02 -11.86 -11.91
N GLU A 348 -25.26 -12.70 -11.24
CA GLU A 348 -25.00 -14.08 -11.68
C GLU A 348 -25.88 -15.15 -10.98
N GLY A 349 -26.73 -14.75 -10.01
CA GLY A 349 -27.63 -15.67 -9.30
C GLY A 349 -26.88 -16.73 -8.47
N LEU A 350 -25.73 -16.36 -7.87
CA LEU A 350 -24.84 -17.30 -7.20
C LEU A 350 -25.35 -17.74 -5.83
N THR A 351 -25.04 -18.99 -5.48
CA THR A 351 -25.20 -19.51 -4.11
C THR A 351 -24.13 -18.93 -3.18
N LEU A 352 -24.37 -19.01 -1.87
CA LEU A 352 -23.41 -18.59 -0.85
C LEU A 352 -22.06 -19.32 -1.00
N ARG A 353 -22.08 -20.63 -1.28
CA ARG A 353 -20.88 -21.45 -1.54
C ARG A 353 -20.09 -20.94 -2.73
N GLU A 354 -20.76 -20.66 -3.84
CA GLU A 354 -20.13 -20.17 -5.06
C GLU A 354 -19.49 -18.81 -4.86
N VAL A 355 -20.19 -17.88 -4.21
CA VAL A 355 -19.64 -16.57 -3.86
C VAL A 355 -18.42 -16.69 -2.97
N ALA A 356 -18.47 -17.49 -1.91
CA ALA A 356 -17.35 -17.68 -0.99
C ALA A 356 -16.10 -18.26 -1.68
N LEU A 357 -16.29 -19.32 -2.46
CA LEU A 357 -15.19 -19.95 -3.21
C LEU A 357 -14.61 -19.02 -4.29
N ARG A 358 -15.48 -18.31 -5.03
CA ARG A 358 -15.05 -17.36 -6.07
C ARG A 358 -14.25 -16.19 -5.49
N PHE A 359 -14.63 -15.70 -4.30
CA PHE A 359 -13.92 -14.65 -3.60
C PHE A 359 -12.55 -15.11 -3.06
N SER A 360 -12.42 -16.38 -2.68
CA SER A 360 -11.24 -16.90 -1.97
C SER A 360 -10.23 -17.60 -2.87
N ARG A 361 -10.67 -18.27 -3.95
CA ARG A 361 -9.78 -18.99 -4.86
C ARG A 361 -8.94 -18.08 -5.74
N PRO A 362 -7.72 -18.50 -6.12
CA PRO A 362 -6.90 -17.77 -7.08
C PRO A 362 -7.63 -17.62 -8.42
N LYS A 363 -7.57 -16.43 -9.02
CA LYS A 363 -8.02 -16.18 -10.39
C LYS A 363 -6.94 -16.61 -11.38
N ARG A 364 -7.31 -16.78 -12.64
CA ARG A 364 -6.37 -17.20 -13.70
C ARG A 364 -5.73 -16.06 -14.49
N ASP A 365 -6.01 -14.80 -14.16
CA ASP A 365 -5.58 -13.62 -14.95
C ASP A 365 -4.05 -13.47 -15.05
N PHE A 366 -3.33 -13.96 -14.03
CA PHE A 366 -1.86 -13.92 -13.96
C PHE A 366 -1.30 -15.31 -13.64
N VAL A 367 -1.91 -16.36 -14.23
CA VAL A 367 -1.48 -17.75 -14.09
C VAL A 367 -0.96 -18.22 -15.45
N GLY A 368 0.30 -18.66 -15.51
CA GLY A 368 0.89 -19.07 -16.79
C GLY A 368 2.40 -19.28 -16.74
N THR A 369 2.97 -19.52 -17.92
CA THR A 369 4.42 -19.50 -18.12
C THR A 369 4.97 -18.09 -17.90
N PRO A 370 6.30 -17.90 -17.76
CA PRO A 370 6.89 -16.59 -17.58
C PRO A 370 6.48 -15.59 -18.67
N GLU A 371 6.41 -16.04 -19.92
CA GLU A 371 6.02 -15.21 -21.06
C GLU A 371 4.55 -14.81 -20.99
N GLN A 372 3.66 -15.73 -20.66
CA GLN A 372 2.22 -15.46 -20.55
C GLN A 372 1.91 -14.47 -19.43
N VAL A 373 2.57 -14.61 -18.28
CA VAL A 373 2.41 -13.66 -17.17
C VAL A 373 3.00 -12.30 -17.54
N ALA A 374 4.16 -12.26 -18.21
CA ALA A 374 4.74 -11.02 -18.70
C ALA A 374 3.87 -10.34 -19.77
N ASP A 375 3.23 -11.11 -20.68
CA ASP A 375 2.28 -10.58 -21.67
C ASP A 375 1.06 -9.92 -21.01
N ALA A 376 0.51 -10.55 -19.98
CA ALA A 376 -0.61 -10.01 -19.22
C ALA A 376 -0.20 -8.67 -18.53
N ILE A 377 0.96 -8.65 -17.85
CA ILE A 377 1.51 -7.45 -17.20
C ILE A 377 1.74 -6.33 -18.22
N GLN A 378 2.38 -6.64 -19.35
CA GLN A 378 2.66 -5.69 -20.44
C GLN A 378 1.36 -5.11 -20.98
N THR A 379 0.36 -5.93 -21.24
CA THR A 379 -0.95 -5.50 -21.77
C THR A 379 -1.62 -4.49 -20.83
N TRP A 380 -1.66 -4.75 -19.53
CA TRP A 380 -2.22 -3.83 -18.54
C TRP A 380 -1.47 -2.50 -18.51
N PHE A 381 -0.13 -2.57 -18.52
CA PHE A 381 0.72 -1.40 -18.46
C PHE A 381 0.61 -0.53 -19.72
N GLU A 382 0.73 -1.11 -20.90
CA GLU A 382 0.67 -0.39 -22.18
C GLU A 382 -0.69 0.23 -22.43
N ARG A 383 -1.78 -0.44 -22.03
CA ARG A 383 -3.14 0.13 -22.10
C ARG A 383 -3.39 1.25 -21.09
N GLY A 384 -2.50 1.48 -20.11
CA GLY A 384 -2.66 2.50 -19.08
C GLY A 384 -3.64 2.12 -17.96
N ALA A 385 -3.97 0.83 -17.84
CA ALA A 385 -4.79 0.30 -16.75
C ALA A 385 -4.03 0.24 -15.42
N SER A 386 -2.69 0.25 -15.48
CA SER A 386 -1.80 0.29 -14.33
C SER A 386 -0.50 1.03 -14.64
N ASP A 387 0.20 1.50 -13.60
CA ASP A 387 1.57 2.02 -13.67
C ASP A 387 2.57 0.98 -13.14
N GLY A 388 2.09 -0.15 -12.67
CA GLY A 388 2.83 -1.25 -12.10
C GLY A 388 1.94 -2.17 -11.30
N PHE A 389 2.54 -3.03 -10.46
CA PHE A 389 1.79 -4.03 -9.70
C PHE A 389 2.38 -4.26 -8.32
N ILE A 390 1.53 -4.66 -7.36
CA ILE A 390 1.96 -5.20 -6.08
C ILE A 390 1.76 -6.72 -6.12
N ILE A 391 2.85 -7.46 -6.00
CA ILE A 391 2.90 -8.90 -6.11
C ILE A 391 2.55 -9.53 -4.76
N ASN A 392 1.48 -10.33 -4.74
CA ASN A 392 1.05 -11.13 -3.61
C ASN A 392 1.31 -12.61 -3.91
N SER A 393 2.18 -13.25 -3.16
CA SER A 393 2.44 -14.68 -3.34
C SER A 393 1.29 -15.53 -2.79
N VAL A 394 0.84 -16.50 -3.55
CA VAL A 394 -0.16 -17.51 -3.16
C VAL A 394 0.52 -18.75 -2.61
N LEU A 395 1.65 -19.13 -3.20
CA LEU A 395 2.49 -20.25 -2.79
C LEU A 395 3.73 -19.74 -2.04
N PRO A 396 4.33 -20.52 -1.16
CA PRO A 396 5.49 -20.09 -0.34
C PRO A 396 6.69 -19.59 -1.15
N ASP A 397 6.89 -20.16 -2.34
CA ASP A 397 7.95 -19.83 -3.29
C ASP A 397 7.48 -18.89 -4.42
N GLY A 398 6.26 -18.36 -4.33
CA GLY A 398 5.64 -17.58 -5.41
C GLY A 398 6.43 -16.32 -5.79
N LEU A 399 6.99 -15.59 -4.81
CA LEU A 399 7.83 -14.44 -5.09
C LEU A 399 9.13 -14.84 -5.78
N GLN A 400 9.74 -15.95 -5.36
CA GLN A 400 10.96 -16.48 -5.99
C GLN A 400 10.70 -16.84 -7.46
N TYR A 401 9.64 -17.59 -7.75
CA TYR A 401 9.28 -17.91 -9.13
C TYR A 401 9.03 -16.67 -9.98
N PHE A 402 8.36 -15.68 -9.44
CA PHE A 402 8.12 -14.43 -10.16
C PHE A 402 9.42 -13.67 -10.43
N THR A 403 10.29 -13.53 -9.42
CA THR A 403 11.55 -12.80 -9.55
C THR A 403 12.57 -13.49 -10.44
N GLU A 404 12.64 -14.83 -10.40
CA GLU A 404 13.59 -15.61 -11.19
C GLU A 404 13.13 -15.84 -12.64
N LEU A 405 11.82 -15.92 -12.89
CA LEU A 405 11.31 -16.32 -14.19
C LEU A 405 10.62 -15.17 -14.96
N VAL A 406 9.79 -14.36 -14.30
CA VAL A 406 9.02 -13.29 -14.99
C VAL A 406 9.81 -11.99 -15.09
N VAL A 407 10.49 -11.59 -14.03
CA VAL A 407 11.25 -10.32 -14.00
C VAL A 407 12.29 -10.26 -15.13
N PRO A 408 13.10 -11.30 -15.41
CA PRO A 408 14.04 -11.27 -16.54
C PRO A 408 13.36 -11.04 -17.89
N VAL A 409 12.15 -11.60 -18.11
CA VAL A 409 11.39 -11.37 -19.34
C VAL A 409 10.95 -9.91 -19.45
N LEU A 410 10.45 -9.31 -18.35
CA LEU A 410 10.07 -7.89 -18.32
C LEU A 410 11.29 -6.97 -18.55
N GLN A 411 12.44 -7.32 -18.00
CA GLN A 411 13.70 -6.59 -18.20
C GLN A 411 14.19 -6.70 -19.64
N GLN A 412 14.17 -7.89 -20.22
CA GLN A 412 14.54 -8.12 -21.63
C GLN A 412 13.66 -7.32 -22.62
N ARG A 413 12.37 -7.15 -22.28
CA ARG A 413 11.42 -6.33 -23.05
C ARG A 413 11.61 -4.82 -22.82
N GLY A 414 12.50 -4.38 -21.93
CA GLY A 414 12.70 -2.98 -21.57
C GLY A 414 11.55 -2.36 -20.77
N LEU A 415 10.65 -3.18 -20.22
CA LEU A 415 9.49 -2.74 -19.44
C LEU A 415 9.86 -2.44 -17.99
N PHE A 416 10.83 -3.16 -17.45
CA PHE A 416 11.29 -3.05 -16.07
C PHE A 416 12.79 -2.79 -15.99
N ARG A 417 13.23 -2.14 -14.92
CA ARG A 417 14.64 -1.78 -14.71
C ARG A 417 15.52 -3.00 -14.51
N THR A 418 16.77 -2.91 -14.99
CA THR A 418 17.85 -3.87 -14.70
C THR A 418 18.72 -3.42 -13.52
N GLU A 419 18.76 -2.10 -13.24
CA GLU A 419 19.50 -1.51 -12.13
C GLU A 419 18.72 -0.37 -11.48
N TYR A 420 18.98 -0.13 -10.19
CA TYR A 420 18.48 1.07 -9.53
C TYR A 420 19.25 2.30 -10.04
N THR A 421 18.54 3.33 -10.43
CA THR A 421 19.11 4.60 -10.92
C THR A 421 18.99 5.72 -9.88
N GLY A 422 18.09 5.57 -8.91
CA GLY A 422 17.86 6.51 -7.82
C GLY A 422 18.38 6.00 -6.48
N HIS A 423 18.42 6.90 -5.51
CA HIS A 423 18.84 6.60 -4.14
C HIS A 423 17.70 6.60 -3.13
N THR A 424 16.55 7.16 -3.50
CA THR A 424 15.36 7.26 -2.65
C THR A 424 14.19 6.50 -3.26
N LEU A 425 13.16 6.23 -2.46
CA LEU A 425 11.94 5.63 -2.99
C LEU A 425 11.26 6.57 -3.99
N ARG A 426 11.29 7.91 -3.75
CA ARG A 426 10.76 8.89 -4.72
C ARG A 426 11.49 8.83 -6.05
N ASP A 427 12.82 8.79 -6.04
CA ASP A 427 13.62 8.66 -7.26
C ASP A 427 13.22 7.41 -8.05
N ASN A 428 13.16 6.26 -7.36
CA ASN A 428 12.83 4.97 -7.97
C ASN A 428 11.41 4.92 -8.56
N LEU A 429 10.46 5.65 -7.95
CA LEU A 429 9.10 5.79 -8.45
C LEU A 429 8.92 6.93 -9.48
N GLY A 430 9.98 7.71 -9.76
CA GLY A 430 9.92 8.85 -10.67
C GLY A 430 9.15 10.05 -10.13
N LEU A 431 9.04 10.18 -8.81
CA LEU A 431 8.35 11.25 -8.12
C LEU A 431 9.29 12.42 -7.81
N ASP A 432 8.77 13.62 -7.79
CA ASP A 432 9.51 14.79 -7.35
C ASP A 432 9.65 14.82 -5.83
N VAL A 433 10.74 15.41 -5.34
CA VAL A 433 10.88 15.76 -3.92
C VAL A 433 9.95 16.95 -3.64
N PRO A 434 8.98 16.85 -2.71
CA PRO A 434 8.12 17.96 -2.40
C PRO A 434 8.93 19.14 -1.88
N ALA A 435 8.65 20.35 -2.35
CA ALA A 435 9.27 21.54 -1.81
C ALA A 435 8.84 21.76 -0.35
N ASN A 436 9.74 22.31 0.47
CA ASN A 436 9.39 22.71 1.83
C ASN A 436 8.39 23.89 1.78
N ARG A 437 7.29 23.79 2.52
CA ARG A 437 6.20 24.78 2.49
C ARG A 437 6.64 26.19 2.91
N TYR A 438 7.62 26.27 3.80
CA TYR A 438 8.10 27.57 4.31
C TYR A 438 9.08 28.22 3.32
N SER A 439 9.92 27.45 2.64
CA SER A 439 10.82 27.99 1.59
C SER A 439 10.02 28.50 0.38
N VAL A 440 8.93 27.82 0.01
CA VAL A 440 8.05 28.32 -1.06
C VAL A 440 7.32 29.61 -0.67
N ALA A 441 6.89 29.73 0.58
CA ALA A 441 6.23 30.93 1.06
C ALA A 441 7.17 32.14 1.00
N ALA A 442 8.43 31.97 1.45
CA ALA A 442 9.44 33.03 1.38
C ALA A 442 9.74 33.50 -0.06
N GLU A 443 9.86 32.55 -1.02
CA GLU A 443 10.06 32.93 -2.43
C GLU A 443 8.89 33.70 -3.04
N VAL A 444 7.67 33.48 -2.58
CA VAL A 444 6.48 34.21 -3.04
C VAL A 444 6.46 35.62 -2.46
N GLU A 445 6.80 35.79 -1.16
CA GLU A 445 6.90 37.10 -0.50
C GLU A 445 8.00 37.94 -1.15
N ASP A 446 9.21 37.40 -1.35
CA ASP A 446 10.32 38.10 -2.01
C ASP A 446 9.94 38.56 -3.44
N LYS A 447 9.21 37.73 -4.19
CA LYS A 447 8.77 38.12 -5.55
C LYS A 447 7.70 39.22 -5.52
N GLN A 448 6.84 39.24 -4.51
CA GLN A 448 5.83 40.31 -4.36
C GLN A 448 6.48 41.63 -3.92
N GLU A 449 7.46 41.60 -3.02
CA GLU A 449 8.23 42.78 -2.64
C GLU A 449 9.09 43.35 -3.78
N ALA A 450 9.64 42.48 -4.66
CA ALA A 450 10.39 42.88 -5.82
C ALA A 450 9.54 43.50 -6.96
N LEU A 451 8.22 43.28 -6.92
CA LEU A 451 7.27 43.82 -7.89
C LEU A 451 6.50 45.04 -7.38
N ALA A 452 6.66 45.42 -6.09
CA ALA A 452 6.07 46.60 -5.45
C ALA A 452 7.05 47.77 -5.43
#